data_751649046084d2229ab3a869d89168bb
#
_entry.id   751649046084d2229ab3a869d89168bb
#
_cell.length_a   1.000
_cell.length_b   1.000
_cell.length_c   1.000
_cell.angle_alpha   90.00
_cell.angle_beta   90.00
_cell.angle_gamma   90.00
#
_symmetry.space_group_name_H-M   'P 1'
#
loop_
_entity.id
_entity.type
_entity.pdbx_description
1 polymer ?
#
loop_
_entity_poly.entity_id
_entity_poly.type
_entity_poly.pdbx_seq_one_letter_code
_entity_poly.pdbx_strand_id
1 'polypeptide(L)'
;MSEIVSYNPSNNTIIWKVFPSPTSQIEDFVLRGNDAFLLWKKTPLKKRIDILRETYLGFQRKKEELAQSVAMEMGMPIRLARDEVQYGLNYFLWYLDNAEKYLSPEVTFESDSEIHTVYYEPKWVIAAITPWNYPFMLFARACLQPLLSGNT
;
A
#
# COMPACT_ATOMS: atom_id res chain seq x y z
N MET A 1 -3.24 28.47 -3.03
CA MET A 1 -2.42 27.37 -3.62
C MET A 1 -2.98 27.10 -5.02
N SER A 2 -2.12 26.88 -6.02
CA SER A 2 -2.54 26.59 -7.39
C SER A 2 -3.11 25.16 -7.47
N GLU A 3 -4.15 24.99 -8.30
CA GLU A 3 -4.74 23.68 -8.62
C GLU A 3 -3.70 22.79 -9.32
N ILE A 4 -3.67 21.50 -8.96
CA ILE A 4 -2.90 20.47 -9.66
C ILE A 4 -3.84 19.83 -10.68
N VAL A 5 -3.42 19.76 -11.94
CA VAL A 5 -4.22 19.25 -13.04
C VAL A 5 -3.47 18.07 -13.68
N SER A 6 -4.13 16.93 -13.81
CA SER A 6 -3.66 15.80 -14.60
C SER A 6 -4.23 15.86 -16.02
N TYR A 7 -3.38 15.66 -16.99
CA TYR A 7 -3.73 15.65 -18.41
C TYR A 7 -3.41 14.30 -19.03
N ASN A 8 -4.28 13.85 -19.92
CA ASN A 8 -3.98 12.71 -20.76
C ASN A 8 -2.89 13.11 -21.79
N PRO A 9 -1.70 12.52 -21.74
CA PRO A 9 -0.58 12.93 -22.61
C PRO A 9 -0.82 12.62 -24.10
N SER A 10 -1.78 11.76 -24.43
CA SER A 10 -2.08 11.42 -25.84
C SER A 10 -2.95 12.45 -26.56
N ASN A 11 -3.81 13.18 -25.84
CA ASN A 11 -4.79 14.09 -26.43
C ASN A 11 -4.94 15.42 -25.67
N ASN A 12 -4.16 15.61 -24.60
CA ASN A 12 -4.12 16.78 -23.74
C ASN A 12 -5.48 17.14 -23.07
N THR A 13 -6.38 16.17 -22.92
CA THR A 13 -7.63 16.34 -22.18
C THR A 13 -7.37 16.26 -20.66
N ILE A 14 -8.11 17.03 -19.88
CA ILE A 14 -8.04 16.97 -18.42
C ILE A 14 -8.67 15.66 -17.95
N ILE A 15 -7.94 14.91 -17.12
CA ILE A 15 -8.41 13.67 -16.50
C ILE A 15 -9.02 13.99 -15.13
N TRP A 16 -8.29 14.74 -14.29
CA TRP A 16 -8.76 15.16 -12.97
C TRP A 16 -8.03 16.44 -12.51
N LYS A 17 -8.56 17.03 -11.47
CA LYS A 17 -8.02 18.22 -10.82
C LYS A 17 -8.12 18.08 -9.31
N VAL A 18 -7.09 18.49 -8.59
CA VAL A 18 -7.08 18.51 -7.11
C VAL A 18 -6.40 19.76 -6.59
N PHE A 19 -6.74 20.16 -5.38
CA PHE A 19 -5.99 21.18 -4.65
C PHE A 19 -4.98 20.49 -3.72
N PRO A 20 -3.76 21.01 -3.59
CA PRO A 20 -2.80 20.53 -2.60
C PRO A 20 -3.41 20.61 -1.21
N SER A 21 -3.19 19.57 -0.40
CA SER A 21 -3.61 19.58 1.00
C SER A 21 -2.86 20.66 1.78
N PRO A 22 -3.55 21.53 2.54
CA PRO A 22 -2.87 22.49 3.41
C PRO A 22 -2.14 21.76 4.55
N THR A 23 -1.12 22.40 5.13
CA THR A 23 -0.30 21.83 6.21
C THR A 23 -1.15 21.33 7.38
N SER A 24 -2.19 22.07 7.78
CA SER A 24 -3.11 21.67 8.85
C SER A 24 -3.86 20.37 8.55
N GLN A 25 -4.19 20.10 7.29
CA GLN A 25 -4.82 18.85 6.89
C GLN A 25 -3.82 17.68 6.93
N ILE A 26 -2.56 17.94 6.59
CA ILE A 26 -1.49 16.93 6.70
C ILE A 26 -1.25 16.57 8.18
N GLU A 27 -1.21 17.55 9.06
CA GLU A 27 -1.11 17.34 10.50
C GLU A 27 -2.29 16.52 11.05
N ASP A 28 -3.52 16.82 10.62
CA ASP A 28 -4.71 16.03 10.98
C ASP A 28 -4.61 14.58 10.47
N PHE A 29 -4.11 14.35 9.26
CA PHE A 29 -3.88 12.98 8.76
C PHE A 29 -2.89 12.20 9.62
N VAL A 30 -1.80 12.84 10.08
CA VAL A 30 -0.82 12.20 10.96
C VAL A 30 -1.45 11.87 12.32
N LEU A 31 -2.23 12.78 12.90
CA LEU A 31 -2.91 12.56 14.18
C LEU A 31 -3.90 11.39 14.08
N ARG A 32 -4.76 11.37 13.06
CA ARG A 32 -5.69 10.26 12.82
C ARG A 32 -4.97 8.95 12.52
N GLY A 33 -3.85 9.01 11.80
CA GLY A 33 -2.97 7.87 11.56
C GLY A 33 -2.41 7.32 12.88
N ASN A 34 -2.02 8.19 13.81
CA ASN A 34 -1.57 7.78 15.14
C ASN A 34 -2.69 7.07 15.94
N ASP A 35 -3.90 7.61 15.95
CA ASP A 35 -5.03 6.98 16.64
C ASP A 35 -5.36 5.61 16.04
N ALA A 36 -5.36 5.50 14.72
CA ALA A 36 -5.53 4.25 14.01
C ALA A 36 -4.39 3.24 14.33
N PHE A 37 -3.14 3.72 14.42
CA PHE A 37 -1.99 2.90 14.77
C PHE A 37 -2.14 2.23 16.14
N LEU A 38 -2.64 2.94 17.15
CA LEU A 38 -2.83 2.38 18.50
C LEU A 38 -3.77 1.17 18.52
N LEU A 39 -4.70 1.09 17.58
CA LEU A 39 -5.61 -0.02 17.38
C LEU A 39 -5.01 -1.08 16.45
N TRP A 40 -4.48 -0.64 15.30
CA TRP A 40 -3.98 -1.53 14.25
C TRP A 40 -2.79 -2.38 14.68
N LYS A 41 -1.84 -1.81 15.42
CA LYS A 41 -0.69 -2.55 15.97
C LYS A 41 -1.08 -3.70 16.90
N LYS A 42 -2.24 -3.61 17.57
CA LYS A 42 -2.78 -4.66 18.45
C LYS A 42 -3.61 -5.70 17.68
N THR A 43 -3.94 -5.42 16.42
CA THR A 43 -4.70 -6.35 15.58
C THR A 43 -3.82 -7.54 15.21
N PRO A 44 -4.23 -8.79 15.51
CA PRO A 44 -3.46 -9.98 15.17
C PRO A 44 -3.10 -10.02 13.69
N LEU A 45 -1.89 -10.51 13.35
CA LEU A 45 -1.39 -10.57 11.98
C LEU A 45 -2.38 -11.25 11.03
N LYS A 46 -2.95 -12.38 11.43
CA LYS A 46 -3.96 -13.11 10.65
C LYS A 46 -5.16 -12.22 10.31
N LYS A 47 -5.64 -11.43 11.27
CA LYS A 47 -6.77 -10.52 11.04
C LYS A 47 -6.40 -9.36 10.10
N ARG A 48 -5.16 -8.85 10.17
CA ARG A 48 -4.65 -7.86 9.21
C ARG A 48 -4.61 -8.45 7.80
N ILE A 49 -4.12 -9.68 7.66
CA ILE A 49 -4.11 -10.41 6.37
C ILE A 49 -5.52 -10.55 5.81
N ASP A 50 -6.51 -10.96 6.63
CA ASP A 50 -7.91 -11.12 6.18
C ASP A 50 -8.48 -9.79 5.66
N ILE A 51 -8.30 -8.70 6.39
CA ILE A 51 -8.77 -7.36 6.00
C ILE A 51 -8.12 -6.90 4.68
N LEU A 52 -6.81 -7.09 4.56
CA LEU A 52 -6.07 -6.70 3.36
C LEU A 52 -6.38 -7.63 2.18
N ARG A 53 -6.75 -8.88 2.41
CA ARG A 53 -7.22 -9.80 1.37
C ARG A 53 -8.55 -9.34 0.75
N GLU A 54 -9.46 -8.80 1.55
CA GLU A 54 -10.68 -8.16 1.01
C GLU A 54 -10.35 -6.93 0.15
N THR A 55 -9.35 -6.15 0.54
CA THR A 55 -8.84 -5.02 -0.26
C THR A 55 -8.26 -5.52 -1.60
N TYR A 56 -7.46 -6.59 -1.59
CA TYR A 56 -6.96 -7.24 -2.80
C TYR A 56 -8.09 -7.66 -3.74
N LEU A 57 -9.13 -8.32 -3.21
CA LEU A 57 -10.29 -8.73 -4.00
C LEU A 57 -11.03 -7.51 -4.60
N GLY A 58 -11.06 -6.39 -3.88
CA GLY A 58 -11.57 -5.11 -4.40
C GLY A 58 -10.81 -4.62 -5.62
N PHE A 59 -9.47 -4.60 -5.56
CA PHE A 59 -8.62 -4.24 -6.70
C PHE A 59 -8.73 -5.23 -7.85
N GLN A 60 -8.81 -6.52 -7.56
CA GLN A 60 -9.00 -7.56 -8.58
C GLN A 60 -10.27 -7.32 -9.41
N ARG A 61 -11.38 -6.99 -8.75
CA ARG A 61 -12.65 -6.66 -9.44
C ARG A 61 -12.55 -5.42 -10.33
N LYS A 62 -11.70 -4.46 -9.95
CA LYS A 62 -11.50 -3.19 -10.66
C LYS A 62 -10.26 -3.18 -11.56
N LYS A 63 -9.68 -4.34 -11.86
CA LYS A 63 -8.41 -4.46 -12.58
C LYS A 63 -8.40 -3.71 -13.92
N GLU A 64 -9.45 -3.83 -14.69
CA GLU A 64 -9.52 -3.17 -16.02
C GLU A 64 -9.71 -1.65 -15.88
N GLU A 65 -10.53 -1.19 -14.91
CA GLU A 65 -10.69 0.23 -14.60
C GLU A 65 -9.37 0.87 -14.18
N LEU A 66 -8.60 0.18 -13.32
CA LEU A 66 -7.26 0.61 -12.90
C LEU A 66 -6.30 0.69 -14.09
N ALA A 67 -6.29 -0.31 -14.97
CA ALA A 67 -5.43 -0.31 -16.16
C ALA A 67 -5.78 0.83 -17.12
N GLN A 68 -7.06 1.15 -17.31
CA GLN A 68 -7.49 2.30 -18.09
C GLN A 68 -7.03 3.62 -17.48
N SER A 69 -7.13 3.78 -16.15
CA SER A 69 -6.63 4.98 -15.45
C SER A 69 -5.13 5.13 -15.64
N VAL A 70 -4.35 4.06 -15.44
CA VAL A 70 -2.89 4.06 -15.68
C VAL A 70 -2.57 4.45 -17.14
N ALA A 71 -3.26 3.86 -18.11
CA ALA A 71 -3.05 4.18 -19.52
C ALA A 71 -3.34 5.64 -19.84
N MET A 72 -4.42 6.20 -19.31
CA MET A 72 -4.81 7.59 -19.53
C MET A 72 -3.83 8.57 -18.88
N GLU A 73 -3.43 8.34 -17.63
CA GLU A 73 -2.59 9.28 -16.90
C GLU A 73 -1.11 9.22 -17.30
N MET A 74 -0.63 8.03 -17.65
CA MET A 74 0.77 7.79 -18.00
C MET A 74 1.05 7.88 -19.51
N GLY A 75 0.02 7.85 -20.36
CA GLY A 75 0.21 7.65 -21.81
C GLY A 75 0.77 6.27 -22.15
N MET A 76 0.64 5.33 -21.25
CA MET A 76 1.13 3.97 -21.41
C MET A 76 0.21 3.18 -22.34
N PRO A 77 0.73 2.38 -23.29
CA PRO A 77 -0.11 1.46 -24.04
C PRO A 77 -0.94 0.56 -23.11
N ILE A 78 -2.24 0.42 -23.38
CA ILE A 78 -3.17 -0.29 -22.49
C ILE A 78 -2.71 -1.72 -22.14
N ARG A 79 -2.01 -2.40 -23.06
CA ARG A 79 -1.42 -3.71 -22.77
C ARG A 79 -0.40 -3.63 -21.62
N LEU A 80 0.49 -2.66 -21.66
CA LEU A 80 1.50 -2.46 -20.59
C LEU A 80 0.86 -1.99 -19.29
N ALA A 81 -0.19 -1.17 -19.35
CA ALA A 81 -0.95 -0.77 -18.17
C ALA A 81 -1.67 -1.96 -17.51
N ARG A 82 -2.21 -2.89 -18.28
CA ARG A 82 -2.75 -4.15 -17.76
C ARG A 82 -1.68 -5.02 -17.10
N ASP A 83 -0.50 -5.10 -17.70
CA ASP A 83 0.63 -5.84 -17.14
C ASP A 83 1.09 -5.19 -15.81
N GLU A 84 1.18 -3.85 -15.75
CA GLU A 84 1.54 -3.10 -14.55
C GLU A 84 0.57 -3.39 -13.39
N VAL A 85 -0.74 -3.29 -13.64
CA VAL A 85 -1.76 -3.59 -12.62
C VAL A 85 -1.69 -5.07 -12.20
N GLN A 86 -1.46 -5.99 -13.15
CA GLN A 86 -1.32 -7.40 -12.82
C GLN A 86 -0.08 -7.67 -11.95
N TYR A 87 1.05 -7.01 -12.23
CA TYR A 87 2.25 -7.11 -11.39
C TYR A 87 1.99 -6.58 -9.97
N GLY A 88 1.29 -5.45 -9.84
CA GLY A 88 0.88 -4.92 -8.55
C GLY A 88 0.00 -5.91 -7.76
N LEU A 89 -0.97 -6.53 -8.42
CA LEU A 89 -1.83 -7.55 -7.82
C LEU A 89 -1.06 -8.81 -7.42
N ASN A 90 -0.16 -9.30 -8.26
CA ASN A 90 0.68 -10.46 -7.93
C ASN A 90 1.58 -10.17 -6.72
N TYR A 91 2.13 -8.96 -6.65
CA TYR A 91 2.92 -8.49 -5.53
C TYR A 91 2.09 -8.48 -4.24
N PHE A 92 0.89 -7.90 -4.32
CA PHE A 92 -0.04 -7.84 -3.21
C PHE A 92 -0.36 -9.24 -2.66
N LEU A 93 -0.73 -10.16 -3.56
CA LEU A 93 -1.06 -11.53 -3.20
C LEU A 93 0.12 -12.26 -2.55
N TRP A 94 1.32 -12.11 -3.12
CA TRP A 94 2.52 -12.75 -2.58
C TRP A 94 2.79 -12.34 -1.13
N TYR A 95 2.65 -11.03 -0.81
CA TYR A 95 2.84 -10.55 0.56
C TYR A 95 1.77 -11.07 1.51
N LEU A 96 0.51 -11.15 1.08
CA LEU A 96 -0.56 -11.74 1.89
C LEU A 96 -0.30 -13.21 2.22
N ASP A 97 0.16 -13.97 1.23
CA ASP A 97 0.37 -15.41 1.37
C ASP A 97 1.65 -15.75 2.17
N ASN A 98 2.60 -14.82 2.25
CA ASN A 98 3.87 -15.03 2.93
C ASN A 98 4.03 -14.23 4.24
N ALA A 99 3.08 -13.36 4.59
CA ALA A 99 3.20 -12.47 5.75
C ALA A 99 3.43 -13.23 7.07
N GLU A 100 2.72 -14.32 7.31
CA GLU A 100 2.89 -15.13 8.52
C GLU A 100 4.31 -15.69 8.62
N LYS A 101 4.86 -16.17 7.51
CA LYS A 101 6.22 -16.72 7.48
C LYS A 101 7.29 -15.70 7.87
N TYR A 102 7.14 -14.44 7.42
CA TYR A 102 8.18 -13.42 7.57
C TYR A 102 7.96 -12.45 8.73
N LEU A 103 6.74 -12.40 9.29
CA LEU A 103 6.41 -11.49 10.39
C LEU A 103 6.11 -12.21 11.72
N SER A 104 6.11 -13.54 11.73
CA SER A 104 5.99 -14.31 12.97
C SER A 104 7.28 -14.19 13.80
N PRO A 105 7.19 -14.30 15.12
CA PRO A 105 8.37 -14.36 15.97
C PRO A 105 9.27 -15.53 15.58
N GLU A 106 10.58 -15.29 15.60
CA GLU A 106 11.60 -16.29 15.24
C GLU A 106 12.42 -16.66 16.48
N VAL A 107 12.40 -17.93 16.87
CA VAL A 107 13.30 -18.44 17.91
C VAL A 107 14.67 -18.65 17.27
N THR A 108 15.65 -17.88 17.72
CA THR A 108 17.04 -17.90 17.20
C THR A 108 17.97 -18.77 18.04
N PHE A 109 17.60 -19.03 19.29
CA PHE A 109 18.32 -19.91 20.21
C PHE A 109 17.36 -20.49 21.25
N GLU A 110 17.53 -21.75 21.63
CA GLU A 110 16.79 -22.44 22.68
C GLU A 110 17.72 -23.40 23.42
N SER A 111 17.65 -23.38 24.77
CA SER A 111 18.34 -24.31 25.66
C SER A 111 17.43 -24.65 26.84
N ASP A 112 17.90 -25.52 27.74
CA ASP A 112 17.14 -25.90 28.95
C ASP A 112 16.87 -24.72 29.90
N SER A 113 17.64 -23.60 29.79
CA SER A 113 17.59 -22.45 30.70
C SER A 113 17.11 -21.17 30.06
N GLU A 114 17.12 -21.02 28.71
CA GLU A 114 16.79 -19.76 28.05
C GLU A 114 16.31 -19.96 26.60
N ILE A 115 15.46 -19.04 26.14
CA ILE A 115 14.97 -18.95 24.75
C ILE A 115 15.19 -17.54 24.24
N HIS A 116 15.88 -17.40 23.09
CA HIS A 116 16.05 -16.12 22.40
C HIS A 116 15.05 -16.02 21.23
N THR A 117 14.25 -14.97 21.23
CA THR A 117 13.23 -14.75 20.22
C THR A 117 13.34 -13.36 19.63
N VAL A 118 13.32 -13.26 18.29
CA VAL A 118 13.23 -12.01 17.55
C VAL A 118 11.77 -11.70 17.28
N TYR A 119 11.34 -10.49 17.61
CA TYR A 119 10.00 -9.97 17.34
C TYR A 119 10.08 -8.82 16.36
N TYR A 120 9.13 -8.78 15.39
CA TYR A 120 8.99 -7.69 14.44
C TYR A 120 7.87 -6.75 14.91
N GLU A 121 8.24 -5.53 15.31
CA GLU A 121 7.30 -4.55 15.83
C GLU A 121 7.08 -3.41 14.85
N PRO A 122 5.83 -2.90 14.73
CA PRO A 122 5.55 -1.74 13.89
C PRO A 122 6.17 -0.48 14.46
N LYS A 123 6.60 0.41 13.58
CA LYS A 123 7.24 1.68 13.97
C LYS A 123 6.23 2.75 14.34
N TRP A 124 5.30 3.05 13.44
CA TRP A 124 4.27 4.08 13.64
C TRP A 124 3.49 4.36 12.34
N VAL A 125 3.16 5.67 12.09
CA VAL A 125 2.61 6.17 10.83
C VAL A 125 3.71 6.23 9.77
N ILE A 126 3.44 5.72 8.58
CA ILE A 126 4.39 5.65 7.47
C ILE A 126 3.96 6.63 6.37
N ALA A 127 4.84 7.54 6.01
CA ALA A 127 4.68 8.36 4.82
C ALA A 127 5.29 7.65 3.60
N ALA A 128 4.47 7.36 2.60
CA ALA A 128 4.89 6.71 1.37
C ALA A 128 4.93 7.74 0.22
N ILE A 129 6.10 7.94 -0.36
CA ILE A 129 6.30 8.78 -1.56
C ILE A 129 6.70 7.85 -2.69
N THR A 130 5.81 7.69 -3.67
CA THR A 130 6.03 6.80 -4.80
C THR A 130 6.32 7.58 -6.08
N PRO A 131 7.24 7.10 -6.94
CA PRO A 131 7.41 7.67 -8.27
C PRO A 131 6.19 7.37 -9.15
N TRP A 132 6.09 8.10 -10.24
CA TRP A 132 4.91 8.12 -11.11
C TRP A 132 4.90 7.03 -12.20
N ASN A 133 6.02 6.37 -12.45
CA ASN A 133 6.22 5.51 -13.63
C ASN A 133 5.56 4.12 -13.58
N TYR A 134 5.14 3.65 -12.39
CA TYR A 134 4.35 2.43 -12.16
C TYR A 134 3.37 2.68 -11.02
N PRO A 135 2.33 3.49 -11.22
CA PRO A 135 1.58 4.11 -10.13
C PRO A 135 0.84 3.11 -9.24
N PHE A 136 0.18 2.10 -9.82
CA PHE A 136 -0.56 1.10 -9.03
C PHE A 136 0.38 0.12 -8.32
N MET A 137 1.38 -0.40 -9.03
CA MET A 137 2.32 -1.37 -8.47
C MET A 137 3.11 -0.76 -7.31
N LEU A 138 3.60 0.47 -7.47
CA LEU A 138 4.38 1.15 -6.44
C LEU A 138 3.52 1.58 -5.26
N PHE A 139 2.28 2.02 -5.48
CA PHE A 139 1.30 2.25 -4.42
C PHE A 139 1.03 0.97 -3.63
N ALA A 140 0.70 -0.13 -4.32
CA ALA A 140 0.43 -1.41 -3.67
C ALA A 140 1.62 -1.86 -2.80
N ARG A 141 2.83 -1.72 -3.32
CA ARG A 141 4.08 -2.05 -2.63
C ARG A 141 4.34 -1.16 -1.42
N ALA A 142 4.18 0.14 -1.55
CA ALA A 142 4.47 1.11 -0.51
C ALA A 142 3.48 1.07 0.66
N CYS A 143 2.21 0.73 0.39
CA CYS A 143 1.16 0.70 1.42
C CYS A 143 1.00 -0.67 2.09
N LEU A 144 1.12 -1.77 1.32
CA LEU A 144 0.80 -3.10 1.83
C LEU A 144 1.78 -3.58 2.90
N GLN A 145 3.09 -3.42 2.68
CA GLN A 145 4.11 -3.91 3.62
C GLN A 145 4.00 -3.24 4.99
N PRO A 146 3.90 -1.89 5.10
CA PRO A 146 3.66 -1.25 6.38
C PRO A 146 2.39 -1.73 7.06
N LEU A 147 1.27 -1.83 6.34
CA LEU A 147 0.00 -2.27 6.91
C LEU A 147 0.06 -3.70 7.43
N LEU A 148 0.68 -4.63 6.69
CA LEU A 148 0.88 -6.02 7.15
C LEU A 148 1.72 -6.07 8.43
N SER A 149 2.78 -5.28 8.51
CA SER A 149 3.64 -5.23 9.69
C SER A 149 3.05 -4.43 10.87
N GLY A 150 1.83 -3.89 10.74
CA GLY A 150 1.09 -3.22 11.83
C GLY A 150 1.28 -1.71 11.92
N ASN A 151 1.92 -1.09 10.93
CA ASN A 151 1.97 0.37 10.77
C ASN A 151 0.69 0.91 10.12
N THR A 152 0.49 2.23 10.18
CA THR A 152 -0.60 2.95 9.49
C THR A 152 -0.05 4.02 8.56
#